data_b437dbbf554d364303d9bdffe5b29b94
#
_entry.id   b437dbbf554d364303d9bdffe5b29b94
#
_cell.length_a   1.000
_cell.length_b   1.000
_cell.length_c   1.000
_cell.angle_alpha   90.00
_cell.angle_beta   90.00
_cell.angle_gamma   90.00
#
_symmetry.space_group_name_H-M   'P 1'
#
loop_
_entity.id
_entity.type
_entity.pdbx_description
1 polymer ?
#
loop_
_entity_poly.entity_id
_entity_poly.type
_entity_poly.pdbx_seq_one_letter_code
_entity_poly.pdbx_strand_id
1 'polypeptide(L)'
;MRAQLEQTFKNLDACLKAAGATWADVVKINTFVTDYQAFSRCADVRMRYFGVASPTSTTIQIGGLAQPEAMVEIEMIAVVE
;
A
#
# COMPACT_ATOMS: atom_id res chain seq x y z
N MET A 1 13.22 2.88 1.49
CA MET A 1 11.86 2.76 0.90
C MET A 1 11.39 1.29 0.86
N ARG A 2 12.16 0.40 0.24
CA ARG A 2 11.72 -1.01 0.07
C ARG A 2 11.34 -1.68 1.40
N ALA A 3 12.17 -1.58 2.41
CA ALA A 3 11.91 -2.21 3.70
C ALA A 3 10.62 -1.70 4.34
N GLN A 4 10.37 -0.40 4.28
CA GLN A 4 9.15 0.20 4.81
C GLN A 4 7.94 -0.22 3.99
N LEU A 5 8.06 -0.26 2.67
CA LEU A 5 6.97 -0.67 1.79
C LEU A 5 6.59 -2.14 2.02
N GLU A 6 7.58 -3.02 2.13
CA GLU A 6 7.33 -4.44 2.42
C GLU A 6 6.62 -4.62 3.76
N GLN A 7 7.07 -3.91 4.80
CA GLN A 7 6.41 -3.98 6.11
C GLN A 7 4.99 -3.43 6.06
N THR A 8 4.77 -2.34 5.30
CA THR A 8 3.44 -1.75 5.13
C THR A 8 2.48 -2.76 4.50
N PHE A 9 2.87 -3.40 3.41
CA PHE A 9 2.03 -4.41 2.77
C PHE A 9 1.81 -5.62 3.67
N LYS A 10 2.80 -6.03 4.43
CA LYS A 10 2.65 -7.11 5.40
C LYS A 10 1.62 -6.77 6.47
N ASN A 11 1.63 -5.54 6.97
CA ASN A 11 0.65 -5.05 7.94
C ASN A 11 -0.75 -5.01 7.32
N LEU A 12 -0.88 -4.52 6.09
CA LEU A 12 -2.16 -4.49 5.38
C LEU A 12 -2.71 -5.90 5.14
N ASP A 13 -1.85 -6.84 4.79
CA ASP A 13 -2.23 -8.25 4.62
C ASP A 13 -2.82 -8.81 5.92
N ALA A 14 -2.19 -8.54 7.04
CA ALA A 14 -2.69 -8.96 8.34
C ALA A 14 -4.05 -8.34 8.66
N CYS A 15 -4.23 -7.06 8.34
CA CYS A 15 -5.52 -6.37 8.52
C CYS A 15 -6.62 -6.98 7.67
N LEU A 16 -6.34 -7.27 6.40
CA LEU A 16 -7.30 -7.91 5.50
C LEU A 16 -7.73 -9.28 6.04
N LYS A 17 -6.78 -10.10 6.46
CA LYS A 17 -7.06 -11.42 7.01
C LYS A 17 -7.91 -11.33 8.28
N ALA A 18 -7.60 -10.39 9.16
CA ALA A 18 -8.37 -10.17 10.39
C ALA A 18 -9.81 -9.75 10.09
N ALA A 19 -10.04 -9.04 8.99
CA ALA A 19 -11.37 -8.60 8.56
C ALA A 19 -12.12 -9.66 7.72
N GLY A 20 -11.49 -10.81 7.43
CA GLY A 20 -12.07 -11.81 6.55
C GLY A 20 -12.07 -11.43 5.08
N ALA A 21 -11.18 -10.53 4.68
CA ALA A 21 -11.08 -10.03 3.32
C ALA A 21 -9.82 -10.55 2.63
N THR A 22 -9.80 -10.45 1.31
CA THR A 22 -8.63 -10.77 0.48
C THR A 22 -8.20 -9.54 -0.30
N TRP A 23 -7.04 -9.62 -0.95
CA TRP A 23 -6.55 -8.52 -1.82
C TRP A 23 -7.50 -8.26 -2.99
N ALA A 24 -8.22 -9.28 -3.46
CA ALA A 24 -9.22 -9.12 -4.52
C ALA A 24 -10.44 -8.28 -4.07
N ASP A 25 -10.67 -8.17 -2.77
CA ASP A 25 -11.76 -7.36 -2.21
C ASP A 25 -11.42 -5.87 -2.11
N VAL A 26 -10.15 -5.51 -2.30
CA VAL A 26 -9.71 -4.11 -2.21
C VAL A 26 -10.22 -3.35 -3.43
N VAL A 27 -10.98 -2.28 -3.19
CA VAL A 27 -11.58 -1.45 -4.24
C VAL A 27 -10.86 -0.12 -4.43
N LYS A 28 -10.13 0.31 -3.43
CA LYS A 28 -9.43 1.60 -3.46
C LYS A 28 -8.15 1.54 -2.63
N ILE A 29 -7.07 2.10 -3.17
CA ILE A 29 -5.81 2.27 -2.45
C ILE A 29 -5.28 3.68 -2.68
N ASN A 30 -4.92 4.37 -1.60
CA ASN A 30 -4.24 5.66 -1.64
C ASN A 30 -2.87 5.52 -0.99
N THR A 31 -1.85 5.95 -1.71
CA THR A 31 -0.45 5.83 -1.29
C THR A 31 0.18 7.23 -1.19
N PHE A 32 0.78 7.52 -0.05
CA PHE A 32 1.48 8.77 0.21
C PHE A 32 2.96 8.46 0.40
N VAL A 33 3.82 9.07 -0.41
CA VAL A 33 5.26 8.79 -0.40
C VAL A 33 6.05 10.08 -0.34
N THR A 34 7.21 10.02 0.31
CA THR A 34 8.12 11.18 0.39
C THR A 34 9.07 11.24 -0.80
N ASP A 35 9.27 10.11 -1.51
CA ASP A 35 10.13 10.00 -2.67
C ASP A 35 9.48 9.05 -3.69
N TYR A 36 8.79 9.63 -4.67
CA TYR A 36 8.08 8.85 -5.67
C TYR A 36 9.02 8.00 -6.53
N GLN A 37 10.22 8.51 -6.86
CA GLN A 37 11.16 7.76 -7.69
C GLN A 37 11.63 6.49 -6.97
N ALA A 38 11.94 6.59 -5.69
CA ALA A 38 12.31 5.43 -4.88
C ALA A 38 11.14 4.44 -4.79
N PHE A 39 9.93 4.96 -4.60
CA PHE A 39 8.72 4.14 -4.55
C PHE A 39 8.48 3.39 -5.86
N SER A 40 8.63 4.07 -7.01
CA SER A 40 8.37 3.46 -8.32
C SER A 40 9.29 2.29 -8.64
N ARG A 41 10.50 2.25 -8.05
CA ARG A 41 11.42 1.14 -8.22
C ARG A 41 11.01 -0.11 -7.43
N CYS A 42 10.00 0.00 -6.59
CA CYS A 42 9.53 -1.09 -5.73
C CYS A 42 8.15 -1.62 -6.15
N ALA A 43 7.78 -1.44 -7.42
CA ALA A 43 6.47 -1.89 -7.94
C ALA A 43 6.24 -3.39 -7.76
N ASP A 44 7.31 -4.18 -7.73
CA ASP A 44 7.24 -5.63 -7.50
C ASP A 44 6.62 -5.99 -6.15
N VAL A 45 6.81 -5.15 -5.13
CA VAL A 45 6.23 -5.38 -3.80
C VAL A 45 4.72 -5.37 -3.88
N ARG A 46 4.14 -4.35 -4.51
CA ARG A 46 2.69 -4.23 -4.69
C ARG A 46 2.14 -5.41 -5.50
N MET A 47 2.81 -5.77 -6.58
CA MET A 47 2.36 -6.85 -7.46
C MET A 47 2.34 -8.21 -6.76
N ARG A 48 3.20 -8.40 -5.79
CA ARG A 48 3.25 -9.64 -5.00
C ARG A 48 1.93 -9.90 -4.26
N TYR A 49 1.26 -8.82 -3.85
CA TYR A 49 0.02 -8.90 -3.07
C TYR A 49 -1.23 -8.79 -3.94
N PHE A 50 -1.28 -7.83 -4.84
CA PHE A 50 -2.44 -7.63 -5.70
C PHE A 50 -2.51 -8.62 -6.87
N GLY A 51 -1.36 -9.07 -7.38
CA GLY A 51 -1.34 -9.88 -8.59
C GLY A 51 -1.96 -9.11 -9.75
N VAL A 52 -2.99 -9.67 -10.34
CA VAL A 52 -3.73 -9.03 -11.44
C VAL A 52 -4.89 -8.15 -10.95
N ALA A 53 -5.19 -8.15 -9.67
CA ALA A 53 -6.22 -7.29 -9.12
C ALA A 53 -5.81 -5.83 -9.24
N SER A 54 -6.72 -4.97 -9.67
CA SER A 54 -6.43 -3.57 -9.94
C SER A 54 -7.49 -2.68 -9.30
N PRO A 55 -7.32 -2.30 -8.02
CA PRO A 55 -8.21 -1.34 -7.39
C PRO A 55 -7.98 0.06 -7.95
N THR A 56 -8.93 0.97 -7.70
CA THR A 56 -8.70 2.39 -7.92
C THR A 56 -7.51 2.82 -7.09
N SER A 57 -6.53 3.48 -7.72
CA SER A 57 -5.26 3.78 -7.07
C SER A 57 -4.85 5.24 -7.29
N THR A 58 -4.45 5.88 -6.20
CA THR A 58 -3.85 7.22 -6.24
C THR A 58 -2.54 7.19 -5.46
N THR A 59 -1.48 7.71 -6.07
CA THR A 59 -0.18 7.86 -5.40
C THR A 59 0.21 9.33 -5.43
N ILE A 60 0.53 9.89 -4.27
CA ILE A 60 0.88 11.31 -4.13
C ILE A 60 2.22 11.42 -3.42
N GLN A 61 3.13 12.23 -4.00
CA GLN A 61 4.35 12.61 -3.30
C GLN A 61 4.06 13.77 -2.37
N ILE A 62 4.49 13.65 -1.13
CA ILE A 62 4.27 14.65 -0.06
C ILE A 62 5.60 15.03 0.56
N GLY A 63 5.61 16.14 1.32
CA GLY A 63 6.82 16.66 1.95
C GLY A 63 7.30 15.85 3.16
N GLY A 64 6.40 15.13 3.83
CA GLY A 64 6.73 14.32 4.99
C GLY A 64 5.49 13.71 5.61
N LEU A 65 5.70 12.77 6.50
CA LEU A 65 4.67 12.09 7.26
C LEU A 65 4.80 12.44 8.74
N ALA A 66 3.85 11.98 9.56
CA ALA A 66 3.84 12.27 10.99
C ALA A 66 5.12 11.81 11.70
N GLN A 67 5.64 10.64 11.30
CA GLN A 67 6.93 10.15 11.76
C GLN A 67 8.01 10.67 10.81
N PRO A 68 9.04 11.39 11.29
CA PRO A 68 10.06 12.00 10.40
C PRO A 68 10.80 11.01 9.50
N GLU A 69 11.01 9.78 9.96
CA GLU A 69 11.69 8.73 9.19
C GLU A 69 10.76 7.92 8.30
N ALA A 70 9.45 8.12 8.38
CA ALA A 70 8.49 7.40 7.54
C ALA A 70 8.54 7.94 6.10
N MET A 71 8.60 7.03 5.14
CA MET A 71 8.69 7.33 3.72
C MET A 71 7.43 6.96 2.95
N VAL A 72 6.55 6.18 3.54
CA VAL A 72 5.33 5.70 2.88
C VAL A 72 4.21 5.50 3.89
N GLU A 73 3.00 5.84 3.46
CA GLU A 73 1.77 5.53 4.18
C GLU A 73 0.72 5.11 3.16
N ILE A 74 0.02 4.02 3.44
CA ILE A 74 -0.99 3.47 2.54
C ILE A 74 -2.29 3.27 3.31
N GLU A 75 -3.38 3.71 2.69
CA GLU A 75 -4.73 3.41 3.17
C GLU A 75 -5.49 2.65 2.10
N MET A 76 -6.35 1.72 2.51
CA MET A 76 -7.14 0.90 1.59
C MET A 76 -8.57 0.79 2.07
N ILE A 77 -9.47 0.57 1.11
CA ILE A 77 -10.85 0.19 1.37
C ILE A 77 -11.09 -1.15 0.71
N ALA A 78 -11.59 -2.11 1.47
CA ALA A 78 -12.00 -3.41 0.97
C ALA A 78 -13.50 -3.59 1.22
N VAL A 79 -14.18 -4.25 0.28
CA VAL A 79 -15.61 -4.54 0.39
C VAL A 79 -15.76 -6.05 0.43
N VAL A 80 -16.36 -6.54 1.52
CA VAL A 80 -16.62 -7.97 1.74
C VAL A 80 -18.12 -8.20 1.68
N GLU A 81 -18.54 -9.16 0.89
CA GLU A 81 -19.95 -9.55 0.75
C GLU A 81 -20.33 -10.71 1.66
#